data_13a206dbb9c014c0306506b5597b4bfa
#
_entry.id   13a206dbb9c014c0306506b5597b4bfa
#
_cell.length_a   1.000
_cell.length_b   1.000
_cell.length_c   1.000
_cell.angle_alpha   90.00
_cell.angle_beta   90.00
_cell.angle_gamma   90.00
#
_symmetry.space_group_name_H-M   'P 1'
#
loop_
_entity.id
_entity.type
_entity.pdbx_description
1 polymer ?
#
loop_
_entity_poly.entity_id
_entity_poly.type
_entity_poly.pdbx_seq_one_letter_code
_entity_poly.pdbx_strand_id
1 'polypeptide(L)'
;MRLIFLATVALALAGALSAQPLPGAPAGAPAASAANGCTTCGIVESVRYVEKKGEGSGAGLVAGGIVGGVLGHQIGSGRGNTAATIVGAGAGAYAGNQIEKNAKKKSYWVVGVKLDDGSKRSITSSAKPAFRQGDRVKIVDGNRLALLPN
;
A
#
# COMPACT_ATOMS: atom_id res chain seq x y z
N MET A 1 -64.05 -15.87 -39.33
CA MET A 1 -64.42 -16.88 -40.35
C MET A 1 -63.51 -18.07 -40.15
N ARG A 2 -64.13 -19.19 -39.76
CA ARG A 2 -63.66 -20.61 -39.87
C ARG A 2 -62.42 -20.97 -39.06
N LEU A 3 -62.64 -21.75 -38.06
CA LEU A 3 -62.99 -23.18 -37.88
C LEU A 3 -61.68 -24.05 -37.83
N ILE A 4 -61.54 -24.71 -36.70
CA ILE A 4 -61.79 -26.14 -36.45
C ILE A 4 -60.47 -26.95 -36.70
N PHE A 5 -59.99 -27.79 -35.87
CA PHE A 5 -60.34 -29.08 -35.24
C PHE A 5 -59.11 -29.54 -34.43
N LEU A 6 -59.26 -29.87 -33.20
CA LEU A 6 -59.41 -31.25 -32.69
C LEU A 6 -58.25 -32.22 -33.04
N ALA A 7 -57.53 -32.66 -32.11
CA ALA A 7 -57.70 -33.96 -31.44
C ALA A 7 -56.39 -34.38 -30.71
N THR A 8 -56.55 -34.60 -29.45
CA THR A 8 -56.21 -35.80 -28.68
C THR A 8 -55.04 -36.63 -29.16
N VAL A 9 -54.10 -36.92 -28.26
CA VAL A 9 -53.84 -38.24 -27.72
C VAL A 9 -52.78 -38.19 -26.62
N ALA A 10 -53.17 -38.72 -25.47
CA ALA A 10 -52.30 -39.00 -24.35
C ALA A 10 -51.33 -40.14 -24.70
N LEU A 11 -50.10 -40.02 -24.25
CA LEU A 11 -49.34 -41.21 -23.85
C LEU A 11 -48.31 -40.83 -22.81
N ALA A 12 -48.51 -41.31 -21.61
CA ALA A 12 -47.58 -41.28 -20.51
C ALA A 12 -46.39 -42.20 -20.85
N LEU A 13 -45.18 -41.61 -20.80
CA LEU A 13 -43.98 -42.41 -20.58
C LEU A 13 -43.21 -41.76 -19.45
N ALA A 14 -43.28 -42.41 -18.30
CA ALA A 14 -42.38 -42.19 -17.17
C ALA A 14 -40.96 -42.58 -17.61
N GLY A 15 -40.14 -41.57 -17.93
CA GLY A 15 -38.70 -41.70 -18.11
C GLY A 15 -38.01 -41.28 -16.82
N ALA A 16 -37.56 -42.28 -16.07
CA ALA A 16 -36.67 -42.05 -14.94
C ALA A 16 -35.40 -41.34 -15.43
N LEU A 17 -35.26 -40.07 -15.14
CA LEU A 17 -34.03 -39.36 -15.33
C LEU A 17 -33.05 -39.79 -14.27
N SER A 18 -32.22 -40.77 -14.61
CA SER A 18 -31.04 -41.11 -13.83
C SER A 18 -30.09 -39.95 -13.87
N ALA A 19 -29.98 -39.21 -12.77
CA ALA A 19 -28.96 -38.22 -12.57
C ALA A 19 -27.59 -38.94 -12.56
N GLN A 20 -26.89 -38.86 -13.67
CA GLN A 20 -25.48 -39.25 -13.72
C GLN A 20 -24.66 -38.23 -12.96
N PRO A 21 -23.81 -38.65 -11.98
CA PRO A 21 -22.84 -37.72 -11.40
C PRO A 21 -21.81 -37.36 -12.47
N LEU A 22 -21.65 -36.08 -12.75
CA LEU A 22 -20.58 -35.56 -13.57
C LEU A 22 -19.21 -35.89 -12.96
N PRO A 23 -18.35 -36.63 -13.64
CA PRO A 23 -16.96 -36.80 -13.18
C PRO A 23 -16.18 -35.59 -13.59
N GLY A 24 -15.71 -34.81 -12.62
CA GLY A 24 -14.80 -33.71 -12.91
C GLY A 24 -15.00 -32.47 -12.08
N ALA A 25 -15.33 -32.54 -10.82
CA ALA A 25 -14.99 -31.48 -9.89
C ALA A 25 -13.48 -31.58 -9.65
N PRO A 26 -12.69 -30.50 -9.92
CA PRO A 26 -11.31 -30.51 -9.48
C PRO A 26 -11.30 -30.52 -7.95
N ALA A 27 -11.00 -31.67 -7.39
CA ALA A 27 -10.60 -31.82 -6.01
C ALA A 27 -9.30 -31.03 -5.84
N GLY A 28 -9.35 -29.94 -5.10
CA GLY A 28 -8.12 -29.20 -4.83
C GLY A 28 -8.30 -27.73 -4.57
N ALA A 29 -9.38 -27.31 -3.91
CA ALA A 29 -9.23 -26.15 -3.05
C ALA A 29 -8.29 -26.61 -1.91
N PRO A 30 -7.11 -25.98 -1.70
CA PRO A 30 -6.33 -26.29 -0.53
C PRO A 30 -7.23 -25.99 0.66
N ALA A 31 -7.58 -27.06 1.38
CA ALA A 31 -8.25 -26.92 2.65
C ALA A 31 -7.47 -25.88 3.44
N ALA A 32 -8.13 -24.77 3.76
CA ALA A 32 -7.61 -23.83 4.71
C ALA A 32 -7.28 -24.67 5.96
N SER A 33 -5.99 -24.97 6.13
CA SER A 33 -5.50 -25.69 7.29
C SER A 33 -6.02 -24.93 8.48
N ALA A 34 -6.93 -25.58 9.20
CA ALA A 34 -7.55 -25.04 10.40
C ALA A 34 -6.44 -24.45 11.25
N ALA A 35 -6.47 -23.15 11.37
CA ALA A 35 -5.53 -22.40 12.16
C ALA A 35 -5.61 -22.91 13.60
N ASN A 36 -4.62 -23.66 14.01
CA ASN A 36 -4.44 -24.03 15.40
C ASN A 36 -4.30 -22.73 16.19
N GLY A 37 -5.43 -22.20 16.70
CA GLY A 37 -5.52 -21.20 17.75
C GLY A 37 -4.63 -19.94 17.69
N CYS A 38 -3.99 -19.66 16.57
CA CYS A 38 -3.06 -18.54 16.46
C CYS A 38 -3.79 -17.26 16.02
N THR A 39 -4.22 -16.47 17.01
CA THR A 39 -4.89 -15.18 16.76
C THR A 39 -3.98 -14.10 16.17
N THR A 40 -2.68 -14.31 16.19
CA THR A 40 -1.66 -13.39 15.68
C THR A 40 -0.99 -13.87 14.39
N CYS A 41 -1.47 -14.98 13.82
CA CYS A 41 -0.97 -15.52 12.56
C CYS A 41 -1.77 -14.98 11.38
N GLY A 42 -1.12 -14.89 10.22
CA GLY A 42 -1.75 -14.41 9.00
C GLY A 42 -0.85 -14.56 7.79
N ILE A 43 -1.32 -14.01 6.68
CA ILE A 43 -0.63 -14.02 5.40
C ILE A 43 -0.25 -12.59 5.03
N VAL A 44 0.95 -12.41 4.52
CA VAL A 44 1.40 -11.12 3.97
C VAL A 44 0.59 -10.79 2.71
N GLU A 45 -0.25 -9.77 2.78
CA GLU A 45 -1.06 -9.29 1.66
C GLU A 45 -0.29 -8.30 0.78
N SER A 46 0.56 -7.47 1.38
CA SER A 46 1.35 -6.49 0.64
C SER A 46 2.63 -6.10 1.35
N VAL A 47 3.67 -5.80 0.58
CA VAL A 47 4.91 -5.21 1.07
C VAL A 47 5.18 -3.96 0.24
N ARG A 48 5.21 -2.80 0.88
CA ARG A 48 5.40 -1.51 0.22
C ARG A 48 6.53 -0.72 0.86
N TYR A 49 7.37 -0.15 0.02
CA TYR A 49 8.33 0.85 0.43
C TYR A 49 7.69 2.23 0.41
N VAL A 50 7.79 2.96 1.50
CA VAL A 50 7.23 4.31 1.64
C VAL A 50 8.35 5.26 2.01
N GLU A 51 8.50 6.31 1.22
CA GLU A 51 9.39 7.42 1.51
C GLU A 51 8.55 8.64 1.90
N LYS A 52 8.70 9.09 3.13
CA LYS A 52 8.05 10.29 3.63
C LYS A 52 9.05 11.43 3.66
N LYS A 53 8.76 12.52 2.96
CA LYS A 53 9.55 13.75 3.08
C LYS A 53 9.50 14.25 4.51
N GLY A 54 10.63 14.72 5.00
CA GLY A 54 10.72 15.32 6.32
C GLY A 54 9.89 16.59 6.42
N GLU A 55 9.46 16.91 7.61
CA GLU A 55 8.84 18.21 7.90
C GLU A 55 9.95 19.24 8.12
N GLY A 56 9.88 20.37 7.42
CA GLY A 56 10.79 21.48 7.61
C GLY A 56 10.49 22.17 8.94
N SER A 57 11.49 22.32 9.79
CA SER A 57 11.37 23.13 11.03
C SER A 57 11.50 24.63 10.78
N GLY A 58 11.77 25.02 9.53
CA GLY A 58 12.04 26.38 9.16
C GLY A 58 13.51 26.81 9.32
N ALA A 59 14.34 25.99 9.95
CA ALA A 59 15.77 26.29 10.11
C ALA A 59 16.47 26.45 8.76
N GLY A 60 16.17 25.57 7.79
CA GLY A 60 16.70 25.65 6.43
C GLY A 60 16.20 26.90 5.68
N LEU A 61 14.95 27.32 5.94
CA LEU A 61 14.39 28.53 5.37
C LEU A 61 15.13 29.79 5.87
N VAL A 62 15.34 29.89 7.18
CA VAL A 62 16.03 31.03 7.79
C VAL A 62 17.51 31.04 7.35
N ALA A 63 18.20 29.92 7.48
CA ALA A 63 19.62 29.82 7.08
C ALA A 63 19.81 30.12 5.59
N GLY A 64 18.98 29.51 4.73
CA GLY A 64 19.00 29.75 3.28
C GLY A 64 18.68 31.19 2.91
N GLY A 65 17.73 31.81 3.60
CA GLY A 65 17.37 33.23 3.40
C GLY A 65 18.51 34.20 3.75
N ILE A 66 19.19 33.94 4.87
CA ILE A 66 20.35 34.72 5.28
C ILE A 66 21.49 34.60 4.26
N VAL A 67 21.87 33.38 3.92
CA VAL A 67 22.95 33.15 2.96
C VAL A 67 22.59 33.70 1.58
N GLY A 68 21.38 33.47 1.10
CA GLY A 68 20.90 33.98 -0.18
C GLY A 68 20.82 35.51 -0.20
N GLY A 69 20.44 36.16 0.91
CA GLY A 69 20.42 37.60 1.06
C GLY A 69 21.81 38.20 1.04
N VAL A 70 22.76 37.62 1.76
CA VAL A 70 24.17 38.07 1.77
C VAL A 70 24.79 37.97 0.38
N LEU A 71 24.59 36.81 -0.31
CA LEU A 71 25.08 36.65 -1.68
C LEU A 71 24.41 37.62 -2.64
N GLY A 72 23.09 37.79 -2.53
CA GLY A 72 22.34 38.75 -3.33
C GLY A 72 22.81 40.20 -3.12
N HIS A 73 23.20 40.58 -1.89
CA HIS A 73 23.74 41.88 -1.58
C HIS A 73 25.08 42.17 -2.26
N GLN A 74 25.87 41.16 -2.56
CA GLN A 74 27.16 41.32 -3.26
C GLN A 74 26.99 41.50 -4.77
N ILE A 75 25.78 41.29 -5.30
CA ILE A 75 25.47 41.40 -6.71
C ILE A 75 24.80 42.73 -7.00
N GLY A 76 25.45 43.60 -7.77
CA GLY A 76 24.90 44.87 -8.22
C GLY A 76 25.27 46.05 -7.32
N SER A 77 24.88 47.25 -7.76
CA SER A 77 25.07 48.50 -7.05
C SER A 77 23.77 49.31 -7.04
N GLY A 78 23.57 50.12 -6.01
CA GLY A 78 22.40 50.99 -5.87
C GLY A 78 21.08 50.17 -5.78
N ARG A 79 20.06 50.58 -6.55
CA ARG A 79 18.74 49.93 -6.55
C ARG A 79 18.76 48.50 -6.99
N GLY A 80 19.72 48.08 -7.83
CA GLY A 80 19.91 46.70 -8.27
C GLY A 80 20.32 45.76 -7.14
N ASN A 81 21.13 46.23 -6.20
CA ASN A 81 21.55 45.51 -5.02
C ASN A 81 20.36 45.12 -4.12
N THR A 82 19.42 46.05 -3.88
CA THR A 82 18.22 45.77 -3.08
C THR A 82 17.35 44.70 -3.72
N ALA A 83 17.14 44.76 -5.04
CA ALA A 83 16.37 43.75 -5.77
C ALA A 83 17.06 42.39 -5.72
N ALA A 84 18.38 42.33 -5.94
CA ALA A 84 19.17 41.09 -5.87
C ALA A 84 19.16 40.47 -4.46
N THR A 85 19.20 41.28 -3.41
CA THR A 85 19.11 40.82 -2.02
C THR A 85 17.75 40.14 -1.74
N ILE A 86 16.65 40.77 -2.17
CA ILE A 86 15.29 40.23 -1.96
C ILE A 86 15.11 38.92 -2.72
N VAL A 87 15.51 38.88 -3.98
CA VAL A 87 15.42 37.64 -4.80
C VAL A 87 16.33 36.54 -4.25
N GLY A 88 17.55 36.89 -3.86
CA GLY A 88 18.52 35.97 -3.28
C GLY A 88 18.03 35.37 -1.95
N ALA A 89 17.47 36.23 -1.07
CA ALA A 89 16.89 35.77 0.19
C ALA A 89 15.69 34.82 -0.04
N GLY A 90 14.79 35.15 -0.98
CA GLY A 90 13.64 34.31 -1.32
C GLY A 90 14.03 32.97 -1.92
N ALA A 91 14.92 32.99 -2.90
CA ALA A 91 15.42 31.79 -3.55
C ALA A 91 16.22 30.90 -2.57
N GLY A 92 17.09 31.54 -1.75
CA GLY A 92 17.86 30.83 -0.72
C GLY A 92 16.99 30.24 0.36
N ALA A 93 15.96 30.93 0.83
CA ALA A 93 14.98 30.39 1.78
C ALA A 93 14.24 29.16 1.20
N TYR A 94 13.79 29.25 -0.03
CA TYR A 94 13.13 28.13 -0.70
C TYR A 94 14.06 26.93 -0.83
N ALA A 95 15.26 27.12 -1.35
CA ALA A 95 16.26 26.07 -1.52
C ALA A 95 16.65 25.45 -0.16
N GLY A 96 16.91 26.27 0.86
CA GLY A 96 17.24 25.79 2.20
C GLY A 96 16.14 24.96 2.83
N ASN A 97 14.87 25.35 2.65
CA ASN A 97 13.73 24.55 3.11
C ASN A 97 13.62 23.21 2.39
N GLN A 98 13.90 23.14 1.09
CA GLN A 98 13.90 21.89 0.33
C GLN A 98 15.04 20.97 0.75
N ILE A 99 16.23 21.53 0.99
CA ILE A 99 17.38 20.78 1.51
C ILE A 99 17.06 20.19 2.88
N GLU A 100 16.47 20.97 3.78
CA GLU A 100 16.07 20.52 5.10
C GLU A 100 15.07 19.36 5.02
N LYS A 101 14.02 19.51 4.21
CA LYS A 101 13.00 18.45 4.01
C LYS A 101 13.60 17.18 3.43
N ASN A 102 14.58 17.32 2.52
CA ASN A 102 15.26 16.18 1.94
C ASN A 102 16.22 15.50 2.94
N ALA A 103 16.92 16.27 3.73
CA ALA A 103 17.81 15.74 4.79
C ALA A 103 17.04 15.00 5.89
N LYS A 104 15.80 15.41 6.14
CA LYS A 104 14.90 14.79 7.15
C LYS A 104 13.98 13.71 6.57
N LYS A 105 14.19 13.26 5.33
CA LYS A 105 13.42 12.16 4.76
C LYS A 105 13.52 10.92 5.63
N LYS A 106 12.39 10.27 5.80
CA LYS A 106 12.29 8.97 6.46
C LYS A 106 11.75 7.94 5.47
N SER A 107 12.42 6.84 5.37
CA SER A 107 11.96 5.70 4.57
C SER A 107 11.67 4.52 5.47
N TYR A 108 10.61 3.80 5.16
CA TYR A 108 10.18 2.62 5.91
C TYR A 108 9.38 1.68 5.00
N TRP A 109 9.34 0.45 5.43
CA TRP A 109 8.54 -0.57 4.79
C TRP A 109 7.21 -0.74 5.53
N VAL A 110 6.12 -0.81 4.79
CA VAL A 110 4.81 -1.11 5.32
C VAL A 110 4.39 -2.47 4.81
N VAL A 111 4.17 -3.38 5.74
CA VAL A 111 3.73 -4.75 5.47
C VAL A 111 2.28 -4.87 5.89
N GLY A 112 1.40 -5.10 4.93
CA GLY A 112 0.00 -5.43 5.18
C GLY A 112 -0.14 -6.92 5.40
N VAL A 113 -0.69 -7.30 6.54
CA VAL A 113 -0.95 -8.69 6.92
C VAL A 113 -2.45 -8.88 7.09
N LYS A 114 -2.99 -9.90 6.44
CA LYS A 114 -4.34 -10.40 6.69
C LYS A 114 -4.24 -11.54 7.69
N LEU A 115 -4.80 -11.35 8.88
CA LEU A 115 -4.82 -12.36 9.93
C LEU A 115 -5.84 -13.46 9.62
N ASP A 116 -5.67 -14.59 10.28
CA ASP A 116 -6.54 -15.76 10.11
C ASP A 116 -7.98 -15.49 10.62
N ASP A 117 -8.17 -14.51 11.50
CA ASP A 117 -9.49 -14.00 11.94
C ASP A 117 -10.18 -13.09 10.91
N GLY A 118 -9.54 -12.83 9.77
CA GLY A 118 -10.03 -11.96 8.70
C GLY A 118 -9.68 -10.48 8.89
N SER A 119 -9.14 -10.08 10.02
CA SER A 119 -8.70 -8.71 10.25
C SER A 119 -7.44 -8.37 9.47
N LYS A 120 -7.23 -7.07 9.19
CA LYS A 120 -6.05 -6.59 8.51
C LYS A 120 -5.22 -5.72 9.43
N ARG A 121 -3.91 -5.96 9.45
CA ARG A 121 -2.96 -5.15 10.19
C ARG A 121 -1.83 -4.67 9.29
N SER A 122 -1.36 -3.45 9.55
CA SER A 122 -0.18 -2.89 8.88
C SER A 122 0.95 -2.75 9.89
N ILE A 123 2.08 -3.36 9.56
CA ILE A 123 3.29 -3.32 10.39
C ILE A 123 4.33 -2.49 9.65
N THR A 124 4.94 -1.54 10.36
CA THR A 124 5.98 -0.68 9.81
C THR A 124 7.35 -1.16 10.27
N SER A 125 8.28 -1.29 9.32
CA SER A 125 9.67 -1.68 9.58
C SER A 125 10.63 -0.69 8.92
N SER A 126 11.68 -0.28 9.61
CA SER A 126 12.76 0.52 9.04
C SER A 126 13.70 -0.28 8.13
N ALA A 127 13.80 -1.59 8.37
CA ALA A 127 14.60 -2.49 7.54
C ALA A 127 13.73 -3.18 6.48
N LYS A 128 14.35 -3.52 5.33
CA LYS A 128 13.69 -4.32 4.29
C LYS A 128 13.29 -5.68 4.86
N PRO A 129 12.00 -6.04 4.81
CA PRO A 129 11.55 -7.33 5.30
C PRO A 129 12.08 -8.48 4.42
N ALA A 130 12.38 -9.60 5.04
CA ALA A 130 12.86 -10.81 4.36
C ALA A 130 11.73 -11.64 3.74
N PHE A 131 10.48 -11.33 4.05
CA PHE A 131 9.30 -12.05 3.56
C PHE A 131 8.65 -11.34 2.37
N ARG A 132 7.89 -12.13 1.61
CA ARG A 132 7.19 -11.72 0.39
C ARG A 132 5.69 -11.80 0.57
N GLN A 133 4.96 -11.24 -0.39
CA GLN A 133 3.52 -11.44 -0.49
C GLN A 133 3.19 -12.93 -0.62
N GLY A 134 2.26 -13.40 0.18
CA GLY A 134 1.85 -14.80 0.27
C GLY A 134 2.50 -15.59 1.41
N ASP A 135 3.57 -15.09 2.02
CA ASP A 135 4.24 -15.78 3.12
C ASP A 135 3.37 -15.81 4.38
N ARG A 136 3.41 -16.91 5.11
CA ARG A 136 2.78 -17.03 6.42
C ARG A 136 3.67 -16.40 7.48
N VAL A 137 3.09 -15.53 8.27
CA VAL A 137 3.79 -14.78 9.31
C VAL A 137 3.00 -14.78 10.62
N LYS A 138 3.72 -14.60 11.71
CA LYS A 138 3.16 -14.37 13.03
C LYS A 138 3.54 -12.98 13.52
N ILE A 139 2.59 -12.25 14.06
CA ILE A 139 2.87 -10.98 14.74
C ILE A 139 3.39 -11.28 16.14
N VAL A 140 4.60 -10.80 16.41
CA VAL A 140 5.29 -10.93 17.70
C VAL A 140 5.41 -9.54 18.30
N ASP A 141 5.19 -9.41 19.60
CA ASP A 141 5.30 -8.14 20.35
C ASP A 141 4.47 -6.99 19.76
N GLY A 142 3.38 -7.32 19.07
CA GLY A 142 2.44 -6.35 18.50
C GLY A 142 2.91 -5.59 17.26
N ASN A 143 4.23 -5.55 16.98
CA ASN A 143 4.79 -4.75 15.87
C ASN A 143 5.95 -5.43 15.12
N ARG A 144 6.23 -6.68 15.36
CA ARG A 144 7.27 -7.46 14.68
C ARG A 144 6.65 -8.64 13.97
N LEU A 145 7.20 -8.99 12.82
CA LEU A 145 6.78 -10.15 12.06
C LEU A 145 7.86 -11.22 12.12
N ALA A 146 7.44 -12.43 12.41
CA ALA A 146 8.26 -13.63 12.30
C ALA A 146 7.70 -14.51 11.19
N LEU A 147 8.57 -15.03 10.33
CA LEU A 147 8.21 -15.99 9.29
C LEU A 147 7.83 -17.32 9.95
N LEU A 148 6.71 -17.88 9.54
CA LEU A 148 6.34 -19.25 9.91
C LEU A 148 6.83 -20.18 8.82
N PRO A 149 7.53 -21.27 9.16
CA PRO A 149 7.86 -22.29 8.18
C PRO A 149 6.56 -22.90 7.62
N ASN A 150 6.56 -23.13 6.34
CA ASN A 150 5.48 -23.87 5.65
C ASN A 150 5.51 -25.34 6.03
#